data_b4fe07b3360e8552cb80d1ad60541d99
#
_entry.id   b4fe07b3360e8552cb80d1ad60541d99
#
_cell.length_a   1.000
_cell.length_b   1.000
_cell.length_c   1.000
_cell.angle_alpha   90.00
_cell.angle_beta   90.00
_cell.angle_gamma   90.00
#
_symmetry.space_group_name_H-M   'P 1'
#
loop_
_entity.id
_entity.type
_entity.pdbx_description
1 polymer ?
#
loop_
_entity_poly.entity_id
_entity_poly.type
_entity_poly.pdbx_seq_one_letter_code
_entity_poly.pdbx_strand_id
1 'polypeptide(L)'
;MTERRTALVTGANRGIGLEVCRQLAELGHHVILTARDSAKAKAAAVTLRSKGNVSPAVLDVTDARTLQLLARDLTSRGVHVDIVVNNAAILVGESRGVLETSEDELRRSFETNVFGAIAVSQAFVPGMLDRRYGRVVNVSSEAGQLSSMGAYAPAYSMSKSALNAFTRQLAAATRGKGILVNSACPGWVRTDMGGSSAPRSVEEGADTIVWLATQPAKGPTGGFFSDRRQIEW
;
A
#
# COMPACT_ATOMS: atom_id res chain seq x y z
N MET A 1 18.47 6.57 17.20
CA MET A 1 17.51 5.43 17.08
C MET A 1 16.22 6.00 16.52
N THR A 2 15.72 5.45 15.43
CA THR A 2 14.41 5.80 14.87
C THR A 2 13.32 5.40 15.87
N GLU A 3 12.39 6.30 16.15
CA GLU A 3 11.26 6.02 17.04
C GLU A 3 10.44 4.85 16.52
N ARG A 4 10.14 3.89 17.41
CA ARG A 4 9.35 2.69 17.06
C ARG A 4 7.93 3.10 16.71
N ARG A 5 7.45 2.75 15.51
CA ARG A 5 6.13 3.04 14.97
C ARG A 5 5.36 1.77 14.66
N THR A 6 4.04 1.87 14.54
CA THR A 6 3.20 0.76 14.08
C THR A 6 2.81 0.98 12.63
N ALA A 7 3.17 0.01 11.78
CA ALA A 7 2.84 -0.02 10.36
C ALA A 7 1.76 -1.06 10.05
N LEU A 8 0.75 -0.68 9.28
CA LEU A 8 -0.25 -1.59 8.71
C LEU A 8 0.02 -1.72 7.21
N VAL A 9 0.19 -2.96 6.74
CA VAL A 9 0.45 -3.26 5.32
C VAL A 9 -0.67 -4.13 4.77
N THR A 10 -1.37 -3.67 3.73
CA THR A 10 -2.47 -4.41 3.13
C THR A 10 -1.99 -5.40 2.06
N GLY A 11 -2.63 -6.59 1.97
CA GLY A 11 -2.27 -7.62 0.99
C GLY A 11 -0.84 -8.14 1.16
N ALA A 12 -0.40 -8.32 2.41
CA ALA A 12 1.01 -8.51 2.75
C ALA A 12 1.43 -9.97 2.98
N ASN A 13 0.62 -10.95 2.57
CA ASN A 13 0.96 -12.36 2.77
C ASN A 13 1.96 -12.93 1.76
N ARG A 14 2.36 -12.15 0.75
CA ARG A 14 3.33 -12.53 -0.31
C ARG A 14 3.87 -11.30 -1.05
N GLY A 15 4.85 -11.53 -1.92
CA GLY A 15 5.38 -10.53 -2.85
C GLY A 15 5.88 -9.26 -2.16
N ILE A 16 5.64 -8.12 -2.81
CA ILE A 16 6.11 -6.80 -2.33
C ILE A 16 5.60 -6.49 -0.91
N GLY A 17 4.32 -6.78 -0.62
CA GLY A 17 3.75 -6.49 0.70
C GLY A 17 4.43 -7.27 1.82
N LEU A 18 4.78 -8.54 1.61
CA LEU A 18 5.52 -9.36 2.58
C LEU A 18 6.93 -8.80 2.79
N GLU A 19 7.59 -8.40 1.72
CA GLU A 19 8.93 -7.83 1.77
C GLU A 19 8.95 -6.46 2.48
N VAL A 20 7.94 -5.60 2.24
CA VAL A 20 7.74 -4.35 2.99
C VAL A 20 7.61 -4.64 4.50
N CYS A 21 6.82 -5.66 4.86
CA CYS A 21 6.70 -6.07 6.27
C CYS A 21 8.05 -6.50 6.85
N ARG A 22 8.85 -7.27 6.11
CA ARG A 22 10.18 -7.72 6.54
C ARG A 22 11.11 -6.53 6.81
N GLN A 23 11.23 -5.62 5.84
CA GLN A 23 12.12 -4.46 5.95
C GLN A 23 11.69 -3.52 7.09
N LEU A 24 10.39 -3.24 7.24
CA LEU A 24 9.89 -2.40 8.34
C LEU A 24 10.12 -3.04 9.71
N ALA A 25 9.98 -4.38 9.82
CA ALA A 25 10.25 -5.10 11.06
C ALA A 25 11.75 -5.07 11.42
N GLU A 26 12.65 -5.21 10.45
CA GLU A 26 14.10 -5.09 10.64
C GLU A 26 14.53 -3.67 11.06
N LEU A 27 13.78 -2.64 10.66
CA LEU A 27 13.96 -1.27 11.12
C LEU A 27 13.42 -1.02 12.55
N GLY A 28 12.87 -2.06 13.21
CA GLY A 28 12.39 -2.02 14.58
C GLY A 28 10.93 -1.58 14.75
N HIS A 29 10.18 -1.41 13.66
CA HIS A 29 8.77 -1.08 13.73
C HIS A 29 7.90 -2.29 14.13
N HIS A 30 6.75 -2.04 14.74
CA HIS A 30 5.70 -3.06 14.87
C HIS A 30 4.92 -3.12 13.57
N VAL A 31 4.83 -4.30 12.94
CA VAL A 31 4.16 -4.46 11.64
C VAL A 31 2.89 -5.29 11.78
N ILE A 32 1.76 -4.73 11.41
CA ILE A 32 0.48 -5.42 11.25
C ILE A 32 0.41 -5.91 9.81
N LEU A 33 0.75 -7.18 9.61
CA LEU A 33 0.71 -7.87 8.32
C LEU A 33 -0.71 -8.32 8.06
N THR A 34 -1.36 -7.78 7.00
CA THR A 34 -2.74 -8.15 6.72
C THR A 34 -2.91 -8.95 5.44
N ALA A 35 -3.85 -9.87 5.48
CA ALA A 35 -4.36 -10.61 4.33
C ALA A 35 -5.85 -10.91 4.51
N ARG A 36 -6.57 -11.14 3.40
CA ARG A 36 -8.00 -11.52 3.45
C ARG A 36 -8.25 -12.92 4.05
N ASP A 37 -7.24 -13.77 4.02
CA ASP A 37 -7.26 -15.13 4.57
C ASP A 37 -6.40 -15.20 5.83
N SER A 38 -7.01 -15.63 6.96
CA SER A 38 -6.36 -15.73 8.27
C SER A 38 -5.18 -16.70 8.28
N ALA A 39 -5.31 -17.86 7.60
CA ALA A 39 -4.25 -18.85 7.56
C ALA A 39 -3.02 -18.32 6.80
N LYS A 40 -3.26 -17.62 5.67
CA LYS A 40 -2.20 -16.98 4.90
C LYS A 40 -1.52 -15.85 5.68
N ALA A 41 -2.27 -15.02 6.40
CA ALA A 41 -1.68 -13.96 7.23
C ALA A 41 -0.79 -14.56 8.33
N LYS A 42 -1.28 -15.60 9.04
CA LYS A 42 -0.52 -16.29 10.09
C LYS A 42 0.74 -16.97 9.55
N ALA A 43 0.63 -17.69 8.44
CA ALA A 43 1.78 -18.36 7.81
C ALA A 43 2.85 -17.34 7.40
N ALA A 44 2.47 -16.25 6.76
CA ALA A 44 3.39 -15.18 6.38
C ALA A 44 4.07 -14.52 7.60
N ALA A 45 3.32 -14.23 8.66
CA ALA A 45 3.91 -13.66 9.88
C ALA A 45 4.91 -14.60 10.55
N VAL A 46 4.70 -15.92 10.48
CA VAL A 46 5.64 -16.93 11.01
C VAL A 46 6.99 -16.82 10.30
N THR A 47 7.04 -16.62 8.99
CA THR A 47 8.30 -16.49 8.24
C THR A 47 9.12 -15.24 8.65
N LEU A 48 8.46 -14.25 9.26
CA LEU A 48 9.08 -13.00 9.68
C LEU A 48 9.40 -12.92 11.18
N ARG A 49 9.15 -13.97 11.97
CA ARG A 49 9.37 -13.96 13.43
C ARG A 49 10.78 -13.58 13.86
N SER A 50 11.80 -14.00 13.11
CA SER A 50 13.20 -13.68 13.39
C SER A 50 13.60 -12.27 12.95
N LYS A 51 12.73 -11.55 12.23
CA LYS A 51 13.00 -10.25 11.63
C LYS A 51 12.53 -9.08 12.50
N GLY A 52 11.63 -9.32 13.43
CA GLY A 52 11.11 -8.30 14.35
C GLY A 52 9.68 -8.55 14.80
N ASN A 53 9.01 -7.49 15.22
CA ASN A 53 7.66 -7.56 15.78
C ASN A 53 6.61 -7.50 14.64
N VAL A 54 6.12 -8.66 14.21
CA VAL A 54 5.10 -8.80 13.17
C VAL A 54 3.87 -9.50 13.72
N SER A 55 2.71 -8.87 13.62
CA SER A 55 1.40 -9.40 14.03
C SER A 55 0.52 -9.65 12.82
N PRO A 56 0.00 -10.87 12.61
CA PRO A 56 -0.94 -11.14 11.53
C PRO A 56 -2.32 -10.59 11.86
N ALA A 57 -3.03 -10.07 10.88
CA ALA A 57 -4.42 -9.68 10.99
C ALA A 57 -5.21 -9.98 9.71
N VAL A 58 -6.53 -10.14 9.85
CA VAL A 58 -7.42 -10.33 8.70
C VAL A 58 -7.90 -8.98 8.21
N LEU A 59 -7.73 -8.73 6.92
CA LEU A 59 -8.29 -7.57 6.23
C LEU A 59 -8.52 -7.91 4.76
N ASP A 60 -9.78 -7.92 4.34
CA ASP A 60 -10.18 -7.78 2.96
C ASP A 60 -10.54 -6.30 2.73
N VAL A 61 -9.77 -5.62 1.88
CA VAL A 61 -9.97 -4.18 1.64
C VAL A 61 -11.29 -3.87 0.92
N THR A 62 -11.93 -4.91 0.36
CA THR A 62 -13.26 -4.80 -0.29
C THR A 62 -14.42 -5.11 0.68
N ASP A 63 -14.13 -5.58 1.89
CA ASP A 63 -15.15 -5.86 2.92
C ASP A 63 -15.01 -4.90 4.11
N ALA A 64 -15.92 -3.93 4.17
CA ALA A 64 -15.98 -2.94 5.24
C ALA A 64 -16.08 -3.56 6.65
N ARG A 65 -16.65 -4.76 6.78
CA ARG A 65 -16.76 -5.44 8.09
C ARG A 65 -15.40 -5.85 8.62
N THR A 66 -14.55 -6.42 7.76
CA THR A 66 -13.19 -6.83 8.18
C THR A 66 -12.36 -5.63 8.61
N LEU A 67 -12.49 -4.50 7.90
CA LEU A 67 -11.82 -3.24 8.25
C LEU A 67 -12.31 -2.69 9.59
N GLN A 68 -13.64 -2.66 9.81
CA GLN A 68 -14.21 -2.20 11.09
C GLN A 68 -13.78 -3.07 12.27
N LEU A 69 -13.78 -4.40 12.10
CA LEU A 69 -13.34 -5.34 13.13
C LEU A 69 -11.87 -5.12 13.48
N LEU A 70 -11.00 -4.99 12.47
CA LEU A 70 -9.58 -4.71 12.66
C LEU A 70 -9.36 -3.37 13.39
N ALA A 71 -10.02 -2.31 12.95
CA ALA A 71 -9.88 -0.99 13.56
C ALA A 71 -10.33 -1.00 15.04
N ARG A 72 -11.44 -1.67 15.35
CA ARG A 72 -11.94 -1.85 16.74
C ARG A 72 -10.98 -2.67 17.60
N ASP A 73 -10.46 -3.81 17.09
CA ASP A 73 -9.47 -4.63 17.81
C ASP A 73 -8.22 -3.82 18.16
N LEU A 74 -7.65 -3.12 17.18
CA LEU A 74 -6.46 -2.28 17.40
C LEU A 74 -6.73 -1.18 18.44
N THR A 75 -7.87 -0.49 18.34
CA THR A 75 -8.28 0.55 19.30
C THR A 75 -8.45 -0.02 20.71
N SER A 76 -9.12 -1.16 20.86
CA SER A 76 -9.34 -1.80 22.18
C SER A 76 -8.05 -2.24 22.87
N ARG A 77 -7.02 -2.54 22.09
CA ARG A 77 -5.68 -2.91 22.55
C ARG A 77 -4.73 -1.71 22.71
N GLY A 78 -5.21 -0.48 22.49
CA GLY A 78 -4.39 0.73 22.54
C GLY A 78 -3.30 0.79 21.45
N VAL A 79 -3.49 0.06 20.33
CA VAL A 79 -2.53 0.03 19.22
C VAL A 79 -2.88 1.14 18.23
N HIS A 80 -1.99 2.10 18.10
CA HIS A 80 -2.12 3.20 17.15
C HIS A 80 -1.35 2.90 15.87
N VAL A 81 -2.03 3.01 14.72
CA VAL A 81 -1.38 2.88 13.40
C VAL A 81 -0.77 4.23 13.01
N ASP A 82 0.53 4.25 12.76
CA ASP A 82 1.32 5.43 12.39
C ASP A 82 1.70 5.43 10.90
N ILE A 83 1.77 4.25 10.30
CA ILE A 83 2.15 4.03 8.91
C ILE A 83 1.10 3.14 8.26
N VAL A 84 0.54 3.56 7.12
CA VAL A 84 -0.33 2.76 6.28
C VAL A 84 0.35 2.56 4.93
N VAL A 85 0.52 1.29 4.53
CA VAL A 85 0.94 0.91 3.18
C VAL A 85 -0.22 0.23 2.47
N ASN A 86 -0.86 0.95 1.57
CA ASN A 86 -1.92 0.44 0.70
C ASN A 86 -1.26 -0.32 -0.46
N ASN A 87 -0.96 -1.61 -0.22
CA ASN A 87 -0.31 -2.49 -1.19
C ASN A 87 -1.29 -3.48 -1.85
N ALA A 88 -2.42 -3.80 -1.21
CA ALA A 88 -3.41 -4.71 -1.79
C ALA A 88 -3.86 -4.23 -3.17
N ALA A 89 -3.70 -5.09 -4.18
CA ALA A 89 -4.09 -4.81 -5.56
C ALA A 89 -4.43 -6.09 -6.33
N ILE A 90 -5.20 -5.92 -7.38
CA ILE A 90 -5.43 -6.94 -8.39
C ILE A 90 -5.11 -6.38 -9.78
N LEU A 91 -4.71 -7.27 -10.68
CA LEU A 91 -4.54 -7.04 -12.11
C LEU A 91 -5.45 -8.02 -12.83
N VAL A 92 -6.43 -7.52 -13.56
CA VAL A 92 -7.39 -8.32 -14.32
C VAL A 92 -7.53 -7.77 -15.74
N GLY A 93 -7.83 -8.62 -16.73
CA GLY A 93 -8.02 -8.18 -18.11
C GLY A 93 -6.75 -7.68 -18.80
N GLU A 94 -5.58 -8.17 -18.43
CA GLU A 94 -4.27 -7.68 -18.89
C GLU A 94 -4.10 -7.70 -20.41
N SER A 95 -4.65 -8.70 -21.07
CA SER A 95 -4.49 -8.92 -22.52
C SER A 95 -5.54 -8.20 -23.39
N ARG A 96 -6.47 -7.46 -22.80
CA ARG A 96 -7.56 -6.81 -23.52
C ARG A 96 -7.29 -5.32 -23.73
N GLY A 97 -7.72 -4.81 -24.90
CA GLY A 97 -7.73 -3.38 -25.15
C GLY A 97 -8.85 -2.64 -24.41
N VAL A 98 -8.79 -1.32 -24.39
CA VAL A 98 -9.77 -0.50 -23.64
C VAL A 98 -11.21 -0.66 -24.16
N LEU A 99 -11.38 -0.92 -25.46
CA LEU A 99 -12.71 -1.11 -26.05
C LEU A 99 -13.31 -2.49 -25.73
N GLU A 100 -12.51 -3.44 -25.24
CA GLU A 100 -12.90 -4.79 -24.89
C GLU A 100 -12.92 -5.03 -23.36
N THR A 101 -12.47 -4.03 -22.59
CA THR A 101 -12.45 -4.10 -21.12
C THR A 101 -13.88 -4.10 -20.60
N SER A 102 -14.25 -5.15 -19.87
CA SER A 102 -15.60 -5.29 -19.34
C SER A 102 -15.86 -4.38 -18.12
N GLU A 103 -17.13 -4.08 -17.86
CA GLU A 103 -17.54 -3.35 -16.67
C GLU A 103 -17.13 -4.10 -15.37
N ASP A 104 -17.19 -5.43 -15.35
CA ASP A 104 -16.74 -6.24 -14.20
C ASP A 104 -15.25 -6.07 -13.92
N GLU A 105 -14.39 -6.09 -14.93
CA GLU A 105 -12.95 -5.86 -14.79
C GLU A 105 -12.67 -4.47 -14.24
N LEU A 106 -13.38 -3.44 -14.71
CA LEU A 106 -13.28 -2.08 -14.18
C LEU A 106 -13.73 -2.03 -12.73
N ARG A 107 -14.93 -2.50 -12.41
CA ARG A 107 -15.47 -2.49 -11.04
C ARG A 107 -14.55 -3.20 -10.06
N ARG A 108 -14.10 -4.40 -10.37
CA ARG A 108 -13.21 -5.17 -9.49
C ARG A 108 -11.86 -4.47 -9.28
N SER A 109 -11.27 -3.91 -10.35
CA SER A 109 -10.02 -3.15 -10.24
C SER A 109 -10.17 -1.93 -9.35
N PHE A 110 -11.24 -1.15 -9.53
CA PHE A 110 -11.50 0.03 -8.72
C PHE A 110 -11.85 -0.34 -7.28
N GLU A 111 -12.67 -1.36 -7.07
CA GLU A 111 -13.05 -1.81 -5.73
C GLU A 111 -11.83 -2.14 -4.87
N THR A 112 -10.91 -2.93 -5.42
CA THR A 112 -9.70 -3.32 -4.67
C THR A 112 -8.65 -2.21 -4.64
N ASN A 113 -8.28 -1.68 -5.82
CA ASN A 113 -7.08 -0.86 -5.95
C ASN A 113 -7.30 0.60 -5.53
N VAL A 114 -8.57 1.06 -5.53
CA VAL A 114 -8.93 2.46 -5.22
C VAL A 114 -9.78 2.55 -3.95
N PHE A 115 -11.00 1.99 -3.98
CA PHE A 115 -11.93 2.13 -2.85
C PHE A 115 -11.41 1.46 -1.60
N GLY A 116 -10.74 0.29 -1.73
CA GLY A 116 -10.07 -0.36 -0.61
C GLY A 116 -9.00 0.52 0.03
N ALA A 117 -8.13 1.16 -0.76
CA ALA A 117 -7.10 2.07 -0.26
C ALA A 117 -7.70 3.33 0.40
N ILE A 118 -8.80 3.87 -0.17
CA ILE A 118 -9.54 4.99 0.42
C ILE A 118 -10.14 4.58 1.77
N ALA A 119 -10.84 3.46 1.84
CA ALA A 119 -11.47 2.97 3.07
C ALA A 119 -10.45 2.75 4.20
N VAL A 120 -9.32 2.10 3.90
CA VAL A 120 -8.23 1.90 4.86
C VAL A 120 -7.67 3.25 5.35
N SER A 121 -7.44 4.18 4.43
CA SER A 121 -6.94 5.51 4.79
C SER A 121 -7.95 6.27 5.68
N GLN A 122 -9.24 6.22 5.34
CA GLN A 122 -10.31 6.85 6.13
C GLN A 122 -10.43 6.25 7.54
N ALA A 123 -10.13 4.97 7.71
CA ALA A 123 -10.18 4.33 9.02
C ALA A 123 -9.01 4.75 9.93
N PHE A 124 -7.83 5.01 9.40
CA PHE A 124 -6.63 5.21 10.22
C PHE A 124 -6.08 6.64 10.23
N VAL A 125 -6.28 7.42 9.15
CA VAL A 125 -5.77 8.81 9.07
C VAL A 125 -6.35 9.74 10.14
N PRO A 126 -7.63 9.66 10.56
CA PRO A 126 -8.12 10.49 11.65
C PRO A 126 -7.29 10.39 12.92
N GLY A 127 -6.98 9.15 13.37
CA GLY A 127 -6.11 8.95 14.53
C GLY A 127 -4.66 9.45 14.33
N MET A 128 -4.14 9.44 13.10
CA MET A 128 -2.85 10.05 12.77
C MET A 128 -2.92 11.58 12.89
N LEU A 129 -4.03 12.20 12.46
CA LEU A 129 -4.24 13.65 12.57
C LEU A 129 -4.26 14.10 14.03
N ASP A 130 -4.94 13.36 14.92
CA ASP A 130 -4.99 13.65 16.35
C ASP A 130 -3.59 13.64 16.98
N ARG A 131 -2.73 12.72 16.58
CA ARG A 131 -1.34 12.58 17.05
C ARG A 131 -0.33 13.43 16.26
N ARG A 132 -0.78 14.13 15.20
CA ARG A 132 0.05 14.95 14.30
C ARG A 132 1.25 14.17 13.71
N TYR A 133 1.07 12.89 13.47
CA TYR A 133 2.04 12.01 12.83
C TYR A 133 1.36 10.93 12.01
N GLY A 134 1.77 10.77 10.76
CA GLY A 134 1.34 9.67 9.92
C GLY A 134 2.12 9.59 8.61
N ARG A 135 2.22 8.36 8.09
CA ARG A 135 2.78 8.06 6.77
C ARG A 135 1.78 7.19 6.00
N VAL A 136 1.37 7.64 4.84
CA VAL A 136 0.51 6.87 3.95
C VAL A 136 1.26 6.68 2.65
N VAL A 137 1.50 5.42 2.28
CA VAL A 137 2.13 5.04 1.01
C VAL A 137 1.14 4.23 0.19
N ASN A 138 0.74 4.77 -0.94
CA ASN A 138 -0.11 4.08 -1.91
C ASN A 138 0.79 3.41 -2.95
N VAL A 139 0.77 2.07 -3.02
CA VAL A 139 1.55 1.32 -4.00
C VAL A 139 0.84 1.42 -5.35
N SER A 140 1.37 2.30 -6.19
CA SER A 140 0.90 2.56 -7.54
C SER A 140 1.72 1.78 -8.58
N SER A 141 1.81 2.28 -9.79
CA SER A 141 2.51 1.68 -10.92
C SER A 141 2.80 2.74 -11.98
N GLU A 142 3.84 2.55 -12.79
CA GLU A 142 4.04 3.29 -14.04
C GLU A 142 2.83 3.20 -14.97
N ALA A 143 2.10 2.07 -14.94
CA ALA A 143 0.86 1.93 -15.69
C ALA A 143 -0.21 2.97 -15.31
N GLY A 144 -0.12 3.59 -14.12
CA GLY A 144 -0.99 4.68 -13.68
C GLY A 144 -0.42 6.08 -13.94
N GLN A 145 0.72 6.20 -14.60
CA GLN A 145 1.36 7.46 -14.96
C GLN A 145 0.74 8.03 -16.24
N LEU A 146 0.03 9.16 -16.14
CA LEU A 146 -0.67 9.74 -17.27
C LEU A 146 0.27 10.23 -18.38
N SER A 147 1.44 10.74 -18.01
CA SER A 147 2.42 11.28 -18.96
C SER A 147 3.02 10.22 -19.91
N SER A 148 2.99 8.93 -19.52
CA SER A 148 3.51 7.81 -20.31
C SER A 148 2.50 6.67 -20.52
N MET A 149 1.20 6.93 -20.29
CA MET A 149 0.17 5.90 -20.35
C MET A 149 0.03 5.32 -21.77
N GLY A 150 0.21 4.00 -21.86
CA GLY A 150 -0.05 3.22 -23.07
C GLY A 150 -1.35 2.39 -22.97
N ALA A 151 -1.45 1.38 -23.82
CA ALA A 151 -2.65 0.53 -23.92
C ALA A 151 -2.67 -0.67 -22.93
N TYR A 152 -1.67 -0.80 -22.07
CA TYR A 152 -1.53 -1.93 -21.15
C TYR A 152 -2.61 -1.95 -20.10
N ALA A 153 -3.27 -3.12 -19.92
CA ALA A 153 -4.18 -3.44 -18.81
C ALA A 153 -5.11 -2.27 -18.40
N PRO A 154 -6.08 -1.85 -19.23
CA PRO A 154 -6.79 -0.58 -19.07
C PRO A 154 -7.47 -0.41 -17.70
N ALA A 155 -8.16 -1.45 -17.19
CA ALA A 155 -8.82 -1.38 -15.88
C ALA A 155 -7.81 -1.16 -14.74
N TYR A 156 -6.68 -1.82 -14.80
CA TYR A 156 -5.59 -1.66 -13.84
C TYR A 156 -4.96 -0.26 -13.95
N SER A 157 -4.57 0.15 -15.15
CA SER A 157 -3.93 1.46 -15.40
C SER A 157 -4.81 2.62 -14.92
N MET A 158 -6.10 2.62 -15.31
CA MET A 158 -7.05 3.62 -14.83
C MET A 158 -7.22 3.59 -13.30
N SER A 159 -7.24 2.41 -12.68
CA SER A 159 -7.34 2.33 -11.21
C SER A 159 -6.08 2.89 -10.52
N LYS A 160 -4.88 2.69 -11.10
CA LYS A 160 -3.64 3.25 -10.53
C LYS A 160 -3.54 4.76 -10.73
N SER A 161 -4.05 5.31 -11.84
CA SER A 161 -4.20 6.77 -12.01
C SER A 161 -5.18 7.36 -11.00
N ALA A 162 -6.32 6.68 -10.75
CA ALA A 162 -7.27 7.11 -9.73
C ALA A 162 -6.66 7.06 -8.31
N LEU A 163 -5.84 6.05 -8.00
CA LEU A 163 -5.09 5.97 -6.75
C LEU A 163 -4.07 7.11 -6.61
N ASN A 164 -3.41 7.50 -7.71
CA ASN A 164 -2.53 8.66 -7.75
C ASN A 164 -3.30 9.97 -7.48
N ALA A 165 -4.48 10.14 -8.08
CA ALA A 165 -5.35 11.28 -7.79
C ALA A 165 -5.77 11.31 -6.30
N PHE A 166 -6.15 10.16 -5.73
CA PHE A 166 -6.45 10.04 -4.31
C PHE A 166 -5.25 10.44 -3.43
N THR A 167 -4.04 10.01 -3.79
CA THR A 167 -2.80 10.41 -3.09
C THR A 167 -2.66 11.93 -3.01
N ARG A 168 -2.88 12.64 -4.13
CA ARG A 168 -2.83 14.10 -4.20
C ARG A 168 -3.89 14.76 -3.33
N GLN A 169 -5.12 14.26 -3.40
CA GLN A 169 -6.24 14.78 -2.62
C GLN A 169 -6.00 14.62 -1.11
N LEU A 170 -5.56 13.43 -0.68
CA LEU A 170 -5.29 13.17 0.74
C LEU A 170 -4.10 13.99 1.24
N ALA A 171 -3.02 14.12 0.46
CA ALA A 171 -1.88 14.95 0.80
C ALA A 171 -2.27 16.43 0.96
N ALA A 172 -3.15 16.95 0.08
CA ALA A 172 -3.65 18.31 0.17
C ALA A 172 -4.51 18.51 1.44
N ALA A 173 -5.42 17.58 1.75
CA ALA A 173 -6.31 17.62 2.91
C ALA A 173 -5.55 17.52 4.25
N THR A 174 -4.36 16.91 4.26
CA THR A 174 -3.54 16.70 5.46
C THR A 174 -2.32 17.62 5.54
N ARG A 175 -2.19 18.58 4.62
CA ARG A 175 -1.05 19.50 4.55
C ARG A 175 -0.85 20.25 5.87
N GLY A 176 0.39 20.26 6.36
CA GLY A 176 0.76 20.95 7.62
C GLY A 176 0.30 20.24 8.91
N LYS A 177 -0.32 19.08 8.79
CA LYS A 177 -0.88 18.32 9.93
C LYS A 177 0.02 17.17 10.41
N GLY A 178 1.27 17.08 9.92
CA GLY A 178 2.22 16.03 10.31
C GLY A 178 2.08 14.71 9.53
N ILE A 179 1.20 14.67 8.54
CA ILE A 179 0.94 13.49 7.70
C ILE A 179 1.65 13.65 6.37
N LEU A 180 2.40 12.63 5.95
CA LEU A 180 3.00 12.54 4.62
C LEU A 180 2.28 11.45 3.82
N VAL A 181 1.83 11.81 2.62
CA VAL A 181 1.07 10.92 1.75
C VAL A 181 1.70 10.89 0.36
N ASN A 182 2.14 9.73 -0.12
CA ASN A 182 2.81 9.60 -1.41
C ASN A 182 2.38 8.32 -2.14
N SER A 183 2.52 8.33 -3.46
CA SER A 183 2.47 7.14 -4.31
C SER A 183 3.88 6.59 -4.53
N ALA A 184 4.01 5.27 -4.53
CA ALA A 184 5.24 4.56 -4.88
C ALA A 184 5.02 3.66 -6.08
N CYS A 185 5.90 3.73 -7.08
CA CYS A 185 6.00 2.75 -8.15
C CYS A 185 7.12 1.76 -7.80
N PRO A 186 6.82 0.46 -7.64
CA PRO A 186 7.83 -0.57 -7.38
C PRO A 186 8.62 -0.98 -8.63
N GLY A 187 8.19 -0.54 -9.81
CA GLY A 187 8.64 -1.07 -11.10
C GLY A 187 8.05 -2.45 -11.41
N TRP A 188 8.62 -3.16 -12.39
CA TRP A 188 8.20 -4.51 -12.75
C TRP A 188 8.96 -5.56 -11.92
N VAL A 189 8.27 -6.16 -10.96
CA VAL A 189 8.83 -6.97 -9.87
C VAL A 189 8.43 -8.43 -9.99
N ARG A 190 9.36 -9.37 -9.74
CA ARG A 190 9.13 -10.83 -9.71
C ARG A 190 8.20 -11.22 -8.57
N THR A 191 6.93 -11.27 -8.88
CA THR A 191 5.82 -11.67 -8.01
C THR A 191 4.84 -12.50 -8.81
N ASP A 192 3.81 -13.07 -8.16
CA ASP A 192 2.73 -13.76 -8.89
C ASP A 192 2.01 -12.85 -9.89
N MET A 193 1.98 -11.54 -9.64
CA MET A 193 1.40 -10.55 -10.55
C MET A 193 2.36 -10.18 -11.69
N GLY A 194 3.64 -9.99 -11.39
CA GLY A 194 4.62 -9.54 -12.38
C GLY A 194 5.25 -10.68 -13.19
N GLY A 195 5.08 -11.92 -12.77
CA GLY A 195 5.68 -13.09 -13.42
C GLY A 195 7.18 -13.25 -13.15
N SER A 196 7.73 -14.39 -13.60
CA SER A 196 9.13 -14.76 -13.39
C SER A 196 10.13 -13.99 -14.24
N SER A 197 9.68 -13.43 -15.36
CA SER A 197 10.51 -12.64 -16.29
C SER A 197 10.74 -11.19 -15.86
N ALA A 198 10.08 -10.73 -14.79
CA ALA A 198 10.27 -9.40 -14.28
C ALA A 198 11.74 -9.18 -13.84
N PRO A 199 12.36 -8.02 -14.19
CA PRO A 199 13.79 -7.80 -13.92
C PRO A 199 14.09 -7.55 -12.44
N ARG A 200 13.13 -6.95 -11.70
CA ARG A 200 13.37 -6.51 -10.31
C ARG A 200 13.05 -7.61 -9.31
N SER A 201 13.83 -7.67 -8.24
CA SER A 201 13.53 -8.49 -7.07
C SER A 201 12.43 -7.85 -6.20
N VAL A 202 11.86 -8.60 -5.27
CA VAL A 202 10.88 -8.04 -4.31
C VAL A 202 11.52 -7.04 -3.35
N GLU A 203 12.81 -7.22 -3.04
CA GLU A 203 13.61 -6.31 -2.21
C GLU A 203 13.75 -4.94 -2.89
N GLU A 204 14.09 -4.93 -4.17
CA GLU A 204 14.18 -3.70 -4.96
C GLU A 204 12.82 -3.02 -5.12
N GLY A 205 11.75 -3.82 -5.32
CA GLY A 205 10.39 -3.29 -5.42
C GLY A 205 9.87 -2.67 -4.11
N ALA A 206 10.29 -3.20 -2.96
CA ALA A 206 9.89 -2.69 -1.64
C ALA A 206 10.66 -1.42 -1.22
N ASP A 207 11.85 -1.19 -1.76
CA ASP A 207 12.78 -0.15 -1.29
C ASP A 207 12.16 1.26 -1.23
N THR A 208 11.58 1.73 -2.32
CA THR A 208 10.94 3.06 -2.37
C THR A 208 9.74 3.15 -1.43
N ILE A 209 8.98 2.07 -1.27
CA ILE A 209 7.81 2.00 -0.38
C ILE A 209 8.27 2.18 1.07
N VAL A 210 9.28 1.44 1.49
CA VAL A 210 9.84 1.50 2.85
C VAL A 210 10.49 2.86 3.10
N TRP A 211 11.24 3.38 2.13
CA TRP A 211 11.82 4.72 2.21
C TRP A 211 10.74 5.80 2.45
N LEU A 212 9.62 5.77 1.71
CA LEU A 212 8.50 6.71 1.92
C LEU A 212 7.79 6.50 3.27
N ALA A 213 7.64 5.26 3.71
CA ALA A 213 7.01 4.89 4.98
C ALA A 213 7.81 5.37 6.20
N THR A 214 9.11 5.60 6.04
CA THR A 214 10.03 5.96 7.13
C THR A 214 10.57 7.38 7.06
N GLN A 215 9.98 8.23 6.21
CA GLN A 215 10.40 9.62 6.04
C GLN A 215 10.28 10.43 7.34
N PRO A 216 11.26 11.32 7.63
CA PRO A 216 11.18 12.26 8.74
C PRO A 216 10.03 13.27 8.53
N ALA A 217 9.73 14.08 9.53
CA ALA A 217 8.60 15.02 9.51
C ALA A 217 8.65 16.03 8.34
N LYS A 218 9.84 16.36 7.84
CA LYS A 218 10.04 17.25 6.68
C LYS A 218 10.20 16.50 5.35
N GLY A 219 9.82 15.21 5.29
CA GLY A 219 9.86 14.41 4.09
C GLY A 219 8.86 14.87 3.02
N PRO A 220 8.96 14.30 1.81
CA PRO A 220 8.06 14.63 0.70
C PRO A 220 6.61 14.23 1.00
N THR A 221 5.66 14.98 0.45
CA THR A 221 4.23 14.67 0.49
C THR A 221 3.54 15.12 -0.79
N GLY A 222 2.59 14.34 -1.28
CA GLY A 222 1.84 14.61 -2.50
C GLY A 222 2.64 14.34 -3.76
N GLY A 223 3.69 13.50 -3.70
CA GLY A 223 4.51 13.10 -4.84
C GLY A 223 4.30 11.65 -5.26
N PHE A 224 4.75 11.34 -6.47
CA PHE A 224 4.86 9.99 -7.04
C PHE A 224 6.34 9.64 -7.18
N PHE A 225 6.75 8.47 -6.69
CA PHE A 225 8.16 8.12 -6.56
C PHE A 225 8.46 6.73 -7.14
N SER A 226 9.60 6.62 -7.84
CA SER A 226 10.26 5.37 -8.24
C SER A 226 11.75 5.49 -7.92
N ASP A 227 12.38 4.43 -7.42
CA ASP A 227 13.80 4.42 -7.04
C ASP A 227 14.21 5.62 -6.16
N ARG A 228 13.34 5.97 -5.18
CA ARG A 228 13.46 7.11 -4.26
C ARG A 228 13.52 8.47 -4.95
N ARG A 229 13.20 8.55 -6.24
CA ARG A 229 13.16 9.78 -7.02
C ARG A 229 11.72 10.11 -7.36
N GLN A 230 11.40 11.39 -7.33
CA GLN A 230 10.09 11.84 -7.78
C GLN A 230 9.99 11.69 -9.30
N ILE A 231 8.89 11.12 -9.74
CA ILE A 231 8.53 10.96 -11.15
C ILE A 231 7.25 11.75 -11.47
N GLU A 232 6.95 11.90 -12.73
CA GLU A 232 5.71 12.55 -13.20
C GLU A 232 4.48 11.69 -12.88
N TRP A 233 3.33 12.36 -12.88
CA TRP A 233 2.03 11.72 -12.67
C TRP A 233 1.50 11.05 -13.93
#